data_34d99218738bb9c1c31ff2ee281e13ef
#
_entry.id   34d99218738bb9c1c31ff2ee281e13ef
#
_cell.length_a   1.000
_cell.length_b   1.000
_cell.length_c   1.000
_cell.angle_alpha   90.00
_cell.angle_beta   90.00
_cell.angle_gamma   90.00
#
_symmetry.space_group_name_H-M   'P 1'
#
loop_
_entity.id
_entity.type
_entity.pdbx_description
1 polymer ?
#
loop_
_entity_poly.entity_id
_entity_poly.type
_entity_poly.pdbx_seq_one_letter_code
_entity_poly.pdbx_strand_id
1 'polypeptide(L)'
;MKPIGVLIVNLLILILGVGLRIFPFPTSICCSWPFTLFFLTPYTLFNISLNYWFVAGGFAWRNYRYYEKTAKLTGPMGWPILGSLPQMGSLAHRKLAAIATSLNAKRLMAVSLGATSVIISSHPDTAREILCGSSFSDRPIKASARLLMFERAIGFAPSGSYWRHLRKIAASHMFSPRKISSLECLRIRVVDEMVMRIWKEMEDKGVVEVRGTFQEGSLSNILYSVFGTCLTSQREQLGDMVREGYDLISKFNWEDHFPLTFLDFHGVKSRCYKLAAKVNRVVSQIVENRKGARENDFLSALLSLPKEERLRDSDMVAILWEMTFRGTDTVAILLEWIMARMVLHQDIQEKARQEIDTCIGQYGHVRDSDIPKLHYLQAIVKEVLRLHPPGPLLSWARLAVHDVYVDKLFVPAGTTAMVNMWAITHDSSIWEKPWVFKPERFLKEDVSIMGSDLRLAPFGSGRRVCPGRALGLATVHLWLARLLHQFVWLPVPKQSVELSECLRLSLEMEKPLRCQVVRRR
;
A
#
# COMPACT_ATOMS: atom_id res chain seq x y z
N MET A 1 -2.31 4.57 -29.71
CA MET A 1 -3.58 4.51 -30.46
C MET A 1 -4.20 5.89 -30.46
N LYS A 2 -4.30 6.54 -31.61
CA LYS A 2 -5.17 7.72 -31.71
C LYS A 2 -6.58 7.24 -31.35
N PRO A 3 -7.30 7.91 -30.46
CA PRO A 3 -8.57 7.40 -29.99
C PRO A 3 -9.53 7.24 -31.16
N ILE A 4 -10.05 6.04 -31.31
CA ILE A 4 -11.10 5.69 -32.26
C ILE A 4 -12.24 6.74 -32.23
N GLY A 5 -12.49 7.36 -31.08
CA GLY A 5 -13.45 8.46 -30.94
C GLY A 5 -13.15 9.72 -31.78
N VAL A 6 -11.88 10.11 -31.95
CA VAL A 6 -11.52 11.25 -32.81
C VAL A 6 -11.73 10.88 -34.28
N LEU A 7 -11.43 9.63 -34.63
CA LEU A 7 -11.67 9.11 -35.97
C LEU A 7 -13.18 9.04 -36.29
N ILE A 8 -14.00 8.58 -35.34
CA ILE A 8 -15.47 8.49 -35.50
C ILE A 8 -16.09 9.89 -35.59
N VAL A 9 -15.65 10.85 -34.80
CA VAL A 9 -16.15 12.23 -34.84
C VAL A 9 -15.71 12.92 -36.13
N ASN A 10 -14.46 12.74 -36.58
CA ASN A 10 -14.02 13.26 -37.86
C ASN A 10 -14.74 12.59 -39.04
N LEU A 11 -15.04 11.30 -38.92
CA LEU A 11 -15.83 10.57 -39.91
C LEU A 11 -17.29 11.06 -39.94
N LEU A 12 -17.92 11.29 -38.80
CA LEU A 12 -19.27 11.87 -38.67
C LEU A 12 -19.35 13.27 -39.26
N ILE A 13 -18.33 14.11 -39.03
CA ILE A 13 -18.26 15.46 -39.59
C ILE A 13 -18.02 15.41 -41.11
N LEU A 14 -17.20 14.46 -41.58
CA LEU A 14 -17.01 14.24 -43.00
C LEU A 14 -18.31 13.74 -43.69
N ILE A 15 -19.04 12.83 -43.05
CA ILE A 15 -20.33 12.32 -43.50
C ILE A 15 -21.38 13.42 -43.53
N LEU A 16 -21.46 14.27 -42.47
CA LEU A 16 -22.33 15.44 -42.46
C LEU A 16 -21.93 16.47 -43.51
N GLY A 17 -20.64 16.73 -43.72
CA GLY A 17 -20.12 17.63 -44.74
C GLY A 17 -20.33 17.12 -46.15
N VAL A 18 -20.26 15.81 -46.35
CA VAL A 18 -20.55 15.16 -47.66
C VAL A 18 -22.06 15.05 -47.87
N GLY A 19 -22.84 14.77 -46.81
CA GLY A 19 -24.32 14.76 -46.89
C GLY A 19 -24.92 16.12 -47.26
N LEU A 20 -24.32 17.19 -46.80
CA LEU A 20 -24.70 18.56 -47.19
C LEU A 20 -24.34 18.94 -48.65
N ARG A 21 -23.40 18.22 -49.27
CA ARG A 21 -23.07 18.38 -50.70
C ARG A 21 -23.96 17.55 -51.65
N ILE A 22 -24.65 16.52 -51.16
CA ILE A 22 -25.52 15.65 -51.94
C ILE A 22 -26.95 16.18 -52.06
N PHE A 23 -27.37 17.04 -51.14
CA PHE A 23 -28.66 17.72 -51.30
C PHE A 23 -28.47 19.05 -52.06
N PRO A 24 -29.12 19.27 -53.22
CA PRO A 24 -29.04 20.54 -53.92
C PRO A 24 -29.87 21.59 -53.18
N PHE A 25 -29.22 22.30 -52.24
CA PHE A 25 -29.77 23.51 -51.69
C PHE A 25 -29.67 24.63 -52.74
N PRO A 26 -30.66 25.49 -52.88
CA PRO A 26 -30.64 26.62 -53.79
C PRO A 26 -29.40 27.48 -53.55
N THR A 27 -28.68 27.81 -54.59
CA THR A 27 -27.39 28.52 -54.61
C THR A 27 -27.39 29.93 -53.98
N SER A 28 -28.55 30.43 -53.59
CA SER A 28 -28.72 31.74 -52.97
C SER A 28 -28.46 31.79 -51.45
N ILE A 29 -28.29 30.63 -50.76
CA ILE A 29 -28.10 30.57 -49.30
C ILE A 29 -26.61 30.33 -48.92
N CYS A 30 -25.76 29.96 -49.88
CA CYS A 30 -24.36 29.57 -49.65
C CYS A 30 -23.39 30.70 -49.31
N CYS A 31 -23.81 31.97 -49.36
CA CYS A 31 -22.94 33.12 -49.13
C CYS A 31 -23.23 33.92 -47.85
N SER A 32 -24.04 33.39 -46.91
CA SER A 32 -24.27 34.10 -45.66
C SER A 32 -23.24 33.66 -44.60
N TRP A 33 -22.38 34.59 -44.21
CA TRP A 33 -21.44 34.48 -43.06
C TRP A 33 -22.01 33.82 -41.79
N PRO A 34 -23.31 33.93 -41.46
CA PRO A 34 -23.89 33.28 -40.30
C PRO A 34 -23.91 31.76 -40.37
N PHE A 35 -24.00 31.15 -41.58
CA PHE A 35 -24.07 29.67 -41.73
C PHE A 35 -22.71 29.01 -41.47
N THR A 36 -21.63 29.59 -41.96
CA THR A 36 -20.26 29.12 -41.72
C THR A 36 -19.86 29.34 -40.26
N LEU A 37 -20.26 30.44 -39.63
CA LEU A 37 -20.06 30.70 -38.20
C LEU A 37 -20.86 29.72 -37.34
N PHE A 38 -22.07 29.36 -37.69
CA PHE A 38 -22.93 28.44 -36.93
C PHE A 38 -22.36 27.00 -36.86
N PHE A 39 -21.65 26.55 -37.89
CA PHE A 39 -21.01 25.23 -37.88
C PHE A 39 -19.52 25.24 -37.48
N LEU A 40 -18.79 26.29 -37.82
CA LEU A 40 -17.38 26.44 -37.47
C LEU A 40 -17.17 26.76 -35.99
N THR A 41 -18.05 27.52 -35.34
CA THR A 41 -17.92 27.85 -33.91
C THR A 41 -18.13 26.65 -33.01
N PRO A 42 -19.16 25.78 -33.14
CA PRO A 42 -19.28 24.57 -32.37
C PRO A 42 -18.11 23.56 -32.63
N TYR A 43 -17.64 23.47 -33.87
CA TYR A 43 -16.51 22.62 -34.24
C TYR A 43 -15.20 23.12 -33.62
N THR A 44 -14.93 24.41 -33.70
CA THR A 44 -13.73 25.00 -33.08
C THR A 44 -13.80 24.93 -31.56
N LEU A 45 -14.95 25.21 -30.95
CA LEU A 45 -15.19 25.07 -29.52
C LEU A 45 -15.06 23.63 -29.08
N PHE A 46 -15.55 22.68 -29.86
CA PHE A 46 -15.40 21.25 -29.58
C PHE A 46 -13.95 20.79 -29.69
N ASN A 47 -13.20 21.22 -30.71
CA ASN A 47 -11.77 20.90 -30.83
C ASN A 47 -10.92 21.59 -29.74
N ILE A 48 -11.24 22.83 -29.39
CA ILE A 48 -10.61 23.52 -28.25
C ILE A 48 -10.93 22.77 -26.96
N SER A 49 -12.18 22.37 -26.75
CA SER A 49 -12.60 21.55 -25.60
C SER A 49 -11.88 20.20 -25.57
N LEU A 50 -11.78 19.48 -26.70
CA LEU A 50 -11.03 18.22 -26.79
C LEU A 50 -9.55 18.42 -26.44
N ASN A 51 -8.91 19.44 -27.02
CA ASN A 51 -7.51 19.76 -26.72
C ASN A 51 -7.30 20.23 -25.27
N TYR A 52 -8.33 20.81 -24.67
CA TYR A 52 -8.33 21.24 -23.27
C TYR A 52 -8.42 20.07 -22.31
N TRP A 53 -9.22 19.04 -22.63
CA TRP A 53 -9.48 17.89 -21.76
C TRP A 53 -8.50 16.73 -21.98
N PHE A 54 -8.02 16.55 -23.21
CA PHE A 54 -7.14 15.41 -23.58
C PHE A 54 -5.68 15.84 -23.62
N VAL A 55 -5.08 15.94 -22.45
CA VAL A 55 -3.67 16.29 -22.24
C VAL A 55 -2.87 15.05 -21.90
N ALA A 56 -1.63 14.94 -22.37
CA ALA A 56 -0.71 13.89 -21.91
C ALA A 56 -0.55 13.97 -20.38
N GLY A 57 -0.76 12.85 -19.69
CA GLY A 57 -0.87 12.83 -18.23
C GLY A 57 -2.26 13.19 -17.68
N GLY A 58 -3.20 13.68 -18.54
CA GLY A 58 -4.55 14.06 -18.14
C GLY A 58 -4.71 15.52 -17.73
N PHE A 59 -5.94 15.88 -17.43
CA PHE A 59 -6.38 17.26 -17.18
C PHE A 59 -5.58 18.03 -16.11
N ALA A 60 -5.18 17.37 -15.02
CA ALA A 60 -4.45 18.03 -13.95
C ALA A 60 -3.07 18.58 -14.38
N TRP A 61 -2.52 18.08 -15.50
CA TRP A 61 -1.24 18.49 -16.07
C TRP A 61 -1.37 19.63 -17.10
N ARG A 62 -2.57 20.11 -17.36
CA ARG A 62 -2.84 21.13 -18.39
C ARG A 62 -2.00 22.40 -18.22
N ASN A 63 -1.94 22.94 -17.02
CA ASN A 63 -1.29 24.22 -16.76
C ASN A 63 0.23 24.14 -16.88
N TYR A 64 0.81 22.94 -16.83
CA TYR A 64 2.26 22.74 -16.85
C TYR A 64 2.83 22.62 -18.27
N ARG A 65 1.97 22.54 -19.30
CA ARG A 65 2.41 22.56 -20.72
C ARG A 65 3.13 23.84 -21.12
N TYR A 66 2.86 24.94 -20.46
CA TYR A 66 3.38 26.27 -20.80
C TYR A 66 4.74 26.57 -20.17
N TYR A 67 5.18 25.80 -19.18
CA TYR A 67 6.46 26.01 -18.50
C TYR A 67 7.65 25.33 -19.19
N GLU A 68 7.47 24.72 -20.35
CA GLU A 68 8.47 23.80 -20.90
C GLU A 68 9.26 24.33 -22.10
N LYS A 69 10.55 24.60 -21.82
CA LYS A 69 11.64 24.45 -22.80
C LYS A 69 12.34 23.06 -22.72
N THR A 70 11.85 22.14 -21.89
CA THR A 70 12.48 20.85 -21.55
C THR A 70 11.61 19.64 -21.91
N ALA A 71 12.14 18.43 -21.83
CA ALA A 71 11.48 17.18 -22.19
C ALA A 71 10.09 17.01 -21.56
N LYS A 72 9.11 16.56 -22.38
CA LYS A 72 7.72 16.43 -21.93
C LYS A 72 7.51 15.20 -21.10
N LEU A 73 6.86 15.35 -19.94
CA LEU A 73 6.31 14.24 -19.18
C LEU A 73 5.36 13.41 -20.06
N THR A 74 5.58 12.10 -20.09
CA THR A 74 4.76 11.15 -20.84
C THR A 74 3.70 10.54 -19.93
N GLY A 75 2.49 10.37 -20.45
CA GLY A 75 1.42 9.73 -19.70
C GLY A 75 0.16 9.51 -20.55
N PRO A 76 -0.79 8.67 -20.07
CA PRO A 76 -2.06 8.46 -20.76
C PRO A 76 -2.87 9.76 -20.76
N MET A 77 -3.67 9.97 -21.80
CA MET A 77 -4.58 11.11 -21.84
C MET A 77 -5.64 11.08 -20.74
N GLY A 78 -6.03 9.86 -20.31
CA GLY A 78 -7.08 9.67 -19.34
C GLY A 78 -8.49 10.02 -19.86
N TRP A 79 -9.48 9.89 -18.96
CA TRP A 79 -10.85 10.33 -19.22
C TRP A 79 -11.01 11.82 -18.93
N PRO A 80 -11.88 12.53 -19.64
CA PRO A 80 -12.20 13.92 -19.30
C PRO A 80 -12.57 14.02 -17.80
N ILE A 81 -12.09 15.03 -17.10
CA ILE A 81 -12.28 15.29 -15.66
C ILE A 81 -11.75 14.19 -14.76
N LEU A 82 -12.07 12.92 -15.03
CA LEU A 82 -11.69 11.77 -14.19
C LEU A 82 -10.21 11.39 -14.33
N GLY A 83 -9.58 11.69 -15.48
CA GLY A 83 -8.21 11.27 -15.75
C GLY A 83 -8.06 9.76 -15.74
N SER A 84 -7.16 9.23 -14.93
CA SER A 84 -6.85 7.81 -14.79
C SER A 84 -7.56 7.15 -13.60
N LEU A 85 -8.54 7.81 -12.95
CA LEU A 85 -9.31 7.20 -11.86
C LEU A 85 -9.92 5.83 -12.21
N PRO A 86 -10.48 5.60 -13.42
CA PRO A 86 -11.01 4.28 -13.79
C PRO A 86 -9.98 3.14 -13.79
N GLN A 87 -8.67 3.46 -13.88
CA GLN A 87 -7.60 2.47 -13.75
C GLN A 87 -7.24 2.12 -12.30
N MET A 88 -7.69 2.94 -11.32
CA MET A 88 -7.37 2.78 -9.89
C MET A 88 -8.33 1.80 -9.19
N GLY A 89 -8.51 0.62 -9.74
CA GLY A 89 -9.26 -0.49 -9.13
C GLY A 89 -8.36 -1.49 -8.40
N SER A 90 -8.90 -2.67 -8.11
CA SER A 90 -8.24 -3.77 -7.37
C SER A 90 -6.91 -4.25 -7.98
N LEU A 91 -6.62 -3.93 -9.25
CA LEU A 91 -5.38 -4.26 -9.93
C LEU A 91 -4.67 -3.00 -10.46
N ALA A 92 -4.80 -1.87 -9.76
CA ALA A 92 -4.22 -0.59 -10.17
C ALA A 92 -2.72 -0.69 -10.44
N HIS A 93 -1.96 -1.37 -9.57
CA HIS A 93 -0.51 -1.58 -9.70
C HIS A 93 -0.14 -2.25 -11.03
N ARG A 94 -0.90 -3.27 -11.47
CA ARG A 94 -0.69 -3.98 -12.75
C ARG A 94 -1.08 -3.13 -13.95
N LYS A 95 -2.23 -2.47 -13.88
CA LYS A 95 -2.71 -1.58 -14.96
C LYS A 95 -1.75 -0.42 -15.20
N LEU A 96 -1.30 0.23 -14.13
CA LEU A 96 -0.33 1.32 -14.22
C LEU A 96 1.03 0.85 -14.75
N ALA A 97 1.50 -0.35 -14.37
CA ALA A 97 2.71 -0.94 -14.92
C ALA A 97 2.59 -1.22 -16.43
N ALA A 98 1.45 -1.77 -16.87
CA ALA A 98 1.19 -2.02 -18.29
C ALA A 98 1.14 -0.72 -19.11
N ILE A 99 0.48 0.32 -18.60
CA ILE A 99 0.43 1.65 -19.24
C ILE A 99 1.85 2.26 -19.32
N ALA A 100 2.63 2.21 -18.22
CA ALA A 100 3.99 2.73 -18.20
C ALA A 100 4.89 2.01 -19.23
N THR A 101 4.71 0.70 -19.42
CA THR A 101 5.44 -0.09 -20.41
C THR A 101 5.00 0.28 -21.83
N SER A 102 3.69 0.36 -22.10
CA SER A 102 3.17 0.67 -23.45
C SER A 102 3.53 2.08 -23.93
N LEU A 103 3.72 3.02 -23.00
CA LEU A 103 4.11 4.40 -23.28
C LEU A 103 5.63 4.63 -23.20
N ASN A 104 6.41 3.59 -22.92
CA ASN A 104 7.85 3.69 -22.64
C ASN A 104 8.18 4.72 -21.52
N ALA A 105 7.33 4.77 -20.50
CA ALA A 105 7.37 5.75 -19.41
C ALA A 105 7.64 5.10 -18.05
N LYS A 106 8.39 3.98 -18.00
CA LYS A 106 8.72 3.28 -16.75
C LYS A 106 9.49 4.15 -15.77
N ARG A 107 10.40 5.02 -16.28
CA ARG A 107 11.19 5.90 -15.42
C ARG A 107 10.31 6.94 -14.74
N LEU A 108 9.43 7.59 -15.48
CA LEU A 108 8.48 8.54 -14.90
C LEU A 108 7.25 8.68 -15.80
N MET A 109 6.08 8.40 -15.28
CA MET A 109 4.80 8.52 -15.96
C MET A 109 3.92 9.55 -15.24
N ALA A 110 3.37 10.51 -15.98
CA ALA A 110 2.40 11.47 -15.46
C ALA A 110 0.97 10.93 -15.62
N VAL A 111 0.15 11.05 -14.57
CA VAL A 111 -1.28 10.71 -14.61
C VAL A 111 -2.09 11.76 -13.83
N SER A 112 -3.36 11.88 -14.14
CA SER A 112 -4.31 12.66 -13.35
C SER A 112 -5.26 11.73 -12.61
N LEU A 113 -5.42 11.95 -11.32
CA LEU A 113 -6.48 11.32 -10.53
C LEU A 113 -7.50 12.39 -10.17
N GLY A 114 -8.48 12.60 -11.07
CA GLY A 114 -9.33 13.77 -11.03
C GLY A 114 -8.51 15.05 -11.22
N ALA A 115 -8.64 16.00 -10.31
CA ALA A 115 -7.89 17.25 -10.30
C ALA A 115 -6.46 17.13 -9.73
N THR A 116 -6.08 15.95 -9.22
CA THR A 116 -4.76 15.72 -8.60
C THR A 116 -3.73 15.32 -9.66
N SER A 117 -2.65 16.09 -9.79
CA SER A 117 -1.49 15.72 -10.61
C SER A 117 -0.64 14.67 -9.88
N VAL A 118 -0.33 13.57 -10.58
CA VAL A 118 0.41 12.45 -10.02
C VAL A 118 1.53 12.04 -10.97
N ILE A 119 2.70 11.75 -10.43
CA ILE A 119 3.79 11.05 -11.13
C ILE A 119 3.95 9.64 -10.56
N ILE A 120 4.28 8.70 -11.42
CA ILE A 120 4.50 7.30 -11.04
C ILE A 120 5.85 6.84 -11.57
N SER A 121 6.72 6.39 -10.69
CA SER A 121 7.98 5.74 -11.03
C SER A 121 7.81 4.22 -10.96
N SER A 122 8.27 3.52 -11.99
CA SER A 122 8.41 2.06 -12.08
C SER A 122 9.87 1.66 -12.34
N HIS A 123 10.83 2.49 -11.91
CA HIS A 123 12.26 2.27 -12.11
C HIS A 123 13.06 2.59 -10.83
N PRO A 124 14.09 1.78 -10.46
CA PRO A 124 14.83 1.97 -9.21
C PRO A 124 15.47 3.35 -9.05
N ASP A 125 16.06 3.93 -10.12
CA ASP A 125 16.75 5.22 -10.04
C ASP A 125 15.79 6.36 -9.71
N THR A 126 14.70 6.49 -10.46
CA THR A 126 13.69 7.54 -10.23
C THR A 126 12.92 7.30 -8.95
N ALA A 127 12.73 6.04 -8.54
CA ALA A 127 12.22 5.69 -7.22
C ALA A 127 13.15 6.22 -6.11
N ARG A 128 14.47 6.17 -6.31
CA ARG A 128 15.46 6.73 -5.37
C ARG A 128 15.31 8.24 -5.25
N GLU A 129 15.19 8.95 -6.36
CA GLU A 129 15.00 10.42 -6.36
C GLU A 129 13.74 10.80 -5.59
N ILE A 130 12.63 10.07 -5.78
CA ILE A 130 11.36 10.33 -5.09
C ILE A 130 11.41 9.95 -3.61
N LEU A 131 11.92 8.77 -3.27
CA LEU A 131 11.84 8.25 -1.91
C LEU A 131 12.89 8.83 -0.98
N CYS A 132 14.09 9.13 -1.48
CA CYS A 132 15.22 9.61 -0.71
C CYS A 132 15.42 11.13 -0.81
N GLY A 133 14.87 11.78 -1.84
CA GLY A 133 14.95 13.22 -2.06
C GLY A 133 14.26 14.04 -0.96
N SER A 134 14.78 15.21 -0.65
CA SER A 134 14.18 16.14 0.30
C SER A 134 12.92 16.80 -0.22
N SER A 135 12.82 16.96 -1.53
CA SER A 135 11.67 17.59 -2.22
C SER A 135 10.36 16.82 -2.06
N PHE A 136 10.44 15.52 -1.75
CA PHE A 136 9.29 14.64 -1.53
C PHE A 136 9.17 14.22 -0.06
N SER A 137 9.42 15.16 0.86
CA SER A 137 9.44 14.89 2.29
C SER A 137 8.06 14.67 2.92
N ASP A 138 7.00 15.19 2.31
CA ASP A 138 5.65 15.10 2.83
C ASP A 138 4.79 14.03 2.14
N ARG A 139 3.56 13.91 2.58
CA ARG A 139 2.57 12.99 2.02
C ARG A 139 1.30 13.74 1.64
N PRO A 140 0.64 13.36 0.53
CA PRO A 140 -0.71 13.83 0.28
C PRO A 140 -1.63 13.23 1.34
N ILE A 141 -2.47 14.05 1.95
CA ILE A 141 -3.38 13.62 3.01
C ILE A 141 -4.79 13.53 2.44
N LYS A 142 -5.29 12.31 2.25
CA LYS A 142 -6.69 12.05 1.92
C LYS A 142 -7.61 12.48 3.05
N ALA A 143 -8.83 12.91 2.73
CA ALA A 143 -9.80 13.37 3.73
C ALA A 143 -10.12 12.31 4.78
N SER A 144 -10.33 11.05 4.36
CA SER A 144 -10.55 9.92 5.28
C SER A 144 -9.35 9.68 6.21
N ALA A 145 -8.13 9.70 5.66
CA ALA A 145 -6.91 9.54 6.44
C ALA A 145 -6.66 10.72 7.39
N ARG A 146 -7.02 11.95 7.00
CA ARG A 146 -6.96 13.14 7.85
C ARG A 146 -7.80 12.96 9.10
N LEU A 147 -9.04 12.53 8.93
CA LEU A 147 -9.97 12.33 10.03
C LEU A 147 -9.57 11.15 10.92
N LEU A 148 -9.29 9.99 10.33
CA LEU A 148 -9.00 8.76 11.07
C LEU A 148 -7.63 8.75 11.73
N MET A 149 -6.64 9.48 11.19
CA MET A 149 -5.27 9.54 11.72
C MET A 149 -4.95 10.89 12.38
N PHE A 150 -5.97 11.72 12.62
CA PHE A 150 -5.90 12.98 13.37
C PHE A 150 -4.85 13.99 12.83
N GLU A 151 -4.42 13.87 11.57
CA GLU A 151 -3.34 14.65 10.93
C GLU A 151 -2.00 14.64 11.66
N ARG A 152 -1.92 14.02 12.84
CA ARG A 152 -0.81 14.08 13.79
C ARG A 152 -0.03 12.79 13.90
N ALA A 153 -0.48 11.73 13.25
CA ALA A 153 0.19 10.44 13.24
C ALA A 153 1.49 10.48 12.41
N ILE A 154 2.45 9.60 12.69
CA ILE A 154 3.78 9.53 12.04
C ILE A 154 3.66 9.42 10.52
N GLY A 155 2.65 8.69 10.03
CA GLY A 155 2.44 8.47 8.60
C GLY A 155 2.02 9.72 7.84
N PHE A 156 1.40 10.71 8.51
CA PHE A 156 0.74 11.85 7.85
C PHE A 156 1.26 13.21 8.29
N ALA A 157 1.80 13.33 9.50
CA ALA A 157 2.34 14.60 9.98
C ALA A 157 3.38 15.17 8.98
N PRO A 158 3.32 16.48 8.65
CA PRO A 158 4.30 17.13 7.80
C PRO A 158 5.73 16.96 8.31
N SER A 159 6.69 16.97 7.40
CA SER A 159 8.11 16.86 7.75
C SER A 159 8.54 18.10 8.52
N GLY A 160 8.89 17.94 9.79
CA GLY A 160 9.25 19.03 10.69
C GLY A 160 9.77 18.51 12.02
N SER A 161 9.95 19.40 13.00
CA SER A 161 10.45 19.05 14.35
C SER A 161 9.51 18.06 15.05
N TYR A 162 8.21 18.32 15.01
CA TYR A 162 7.18 17.45 15.57
C TYR A 162 7.24 16.02 14.99
N TRP A 163 7.28 15.88 13.67
CA TRP A 163 7.38 14.58 13.03
C TRP A 163 8.69 13.84 13.38
N ARG A 164 9.81 14.56 13.43
CA ARG A 164 11.09 13.97 13.86
C ARG A 164 11.04 13.48 15.29
N HIS A 165 10.38 14.23 16.18
CA HIS A 165 10.18 13.85 17.57
C HIS A 165 9.37 12.56 17.71
N LEU A 166 8.21 12.45 17.03
CA LEU A 166 7.42 11.22 16.98
C LEU A 166 8.23 10.02 16.46
N ARG A 167 9.01 10.24 15.40
CA ARG A 167 9.87 9.19 14.81
C ARG A 167 10.96 8.73 15.79
N LYS A 168 11.56 9.64 16.53
CA LYS A 168 12.55 9.34 17.58
C LYS A 168 11.92 8.49 18.67
N ILE A 169 10.77 8.89 19.21
CA ILE A 169 10.05 8.15 20.26
C ILE A 169 9.72 6.73 19.78
N ALA A 170 9.11 6.60 18.59
CA ALA A 170 8.74 5.29 18.05
C ALA A 170 9.98 4.40 17.82
N ALA A 171 11.07 4.95 17.28
CA ALA A 171 12.31 4.22 17.04
C ALA A 171 12.94 3.71 18.34
N SER A 172 12.92 4.51 19.41
CA SER A 172 13.54 4.15 20.69
C SER A 172 12.68 3.18 21.50
N HIS A 173 11.37 3.41 21.56
CA HIS A 173 10.49 2.75 22.53
C HIS A 173 9.61 1.64 21.95
N MET A 174 9.49 1.56 20.61
CA MET A 174 8.68 0.53 19.96
C MET A 174 9.50 -0.35 19.00
N PHE A 175 10.45 0.24 18.27
CA PHE A 175 11.12 -0.41 17.16
C PHE A 175 12.64 -0.59 17.35
N SER A 176 13.18 -0.31 18.53
CA SER A 176 14.59 -0.60 18.83
C SER A 176 14.84 -2.11 18.92
N PRO A 177 16.04 -2.60 18.55
CA PRO A 177 16.37 -4.03 18.67
C PRO A 177 16.12 -4.58 20.06
N ARG A 178 16.49 -3.84 21.11
CA ARG A 178 16.25 -4.21 22.51
C ARG A 178 14.75 -4.38 22.79
N LYS A 179 13.91 -3.47 22.30
CA LYS A 179 12.46 -3.56 22.51
C LYS A 179 11.85 -4.73 21.77
N ILE A 180 12.26 -4.94 20.51
CA ILE A 180 11.80 -6.08 19.69
C ILE A 180 12.15 -7.40 20.39
N SER A 181 13.38 -7.56 20.87
CA SER A 181 13.79 -8.76 21.61
C SER A 181 12.98 -8.94 22.89
N SER A 182 12.71 -7.87 23.65
CA SER A 182 11.89 -7.95 24.88
C SER A 182 10.44 -8.39 24.65
N LEU A 183 9.94 -8.30 23.42
CA LEU A 183 8.60 -8.74 23.00
C LEU A 183 8.59 -10.16 22.40
N GLU A 184 9.71 -10.91 22.43
CA GLU A 184 9.79 -12.27 21.88
C GLU A 184 8.78 -13.21 22.52
N CYS A 185 8.71 -13.26 23.85
CA CYS A 185 7.77 -14.13 24.57
C CYS A 185 6.32 -13.86 24.18
N LEU A 186 5.97 -12.59 23.90
CA LEU A 186 4.66 -12.23 23.41
C LEU A 186 4.40 -12.81 22.01
N ARG A 187 5.35 -12.67 21.08
CA ARG A 187 5.23 -13.22 19.72
C ARG A 187 5.10 -14.73 19.73
N ILE A 188 5.86 -15.40 20.63
CA ILE A 188 5.78 -16.85 20.83
C ILE A 188 4.38 -17.25 21.32
N ARG A 189 3.86 -16.59 22.34
CA ARG A 189 2.50 -16.87 22.86
C ARG A 189 1.45 -16.75 21.74
N VAL A 190 1.49 -15.68 20.96
CA VAL A 190 0.52 -15.45 19.89
C VAL A 190 0.61 -16.53 18.82
N VAL A 191 1.80 -16.95 18.41
CA VAL A 191 1.89 -18.02 17.40
C VAL A 191 1.48 -19.38 17.97
N ASP A 192 1.70 -19.64 19.24
CA ASP A 192 1.21 -20.88 19.88
C ASP A 192 -0.34 -20.90 19.94
N GLU A 193 -0.98 -19.76 20.22
CA GLU A 193 -2.43 -19.63 20.11
C GLU A 193 -2.92 -19.84 18.66
N MET A 194 -2.20 -19.33 17.66
CA MET A 194 -2.52 -19.59 16.24
C MET A 194 -2.38 -21.08 15.89
N VAL A 195 -1.32 -21.74 16.35
CA VAL A 195 -1.10 -23.19 16.15
C VAL A 195 -2.26 -24.00 16.72
N MET A 196 -2.70 -23.70 17.94
CA MET A 196 -3.85 -24.39 18.55
C MET A 196 -5.14 -24.19 17.76
N ARG A 197 -5.40 -22.98 17.28
CA ARG A 197 -6.61 -22.71 16.47
C ARG A 197 -6.57 -23.42 15.12
N ILE A 198 -5.45 -23.37 14.43
CA ILE A 198 -5.25 -24.05 13.15
C ILE A 198 -5.49 -25.54 13.30
N TRP A 199 -4.93 -26.13 14.35
CA TRP A 199 -5.11 -27.55 14.62
C TRP A 199 -6.58 -27.90 14.92
N LYS A 200 -7.22 -27.14 15.81
CA LYS A 200 -8.64 -27.31 16.13
C LYS A 200 -9.53 -27.19 14.89
N GLU A 201 -9.30 -26.19 14.05
CA GLU A 201 -10.06 -26.02 12.81
C GLU A 201 -9.84 -27.20 11.85
N MET A 202 -8.61 -27.73 11.77
CA MET A 202 -8.33 -28.93 10.98
C MET A 202 -9.07 -30.15 11.50
N GLU A 203 -9.09 -30.36 12.83
CA GLU A 203 -9.84 -31.49 13.46
C GLU A 203 -11.35 -31.35 13.23
N ASP A 204 -11.89 -30.14 13.40
CA ASP A 204 -13.33 -29.89 13.30
C ASP A 204 -13.85 -29.95 11.86
N LYS A 205 -13.08 -29.44 10.88
CA LYS A 205 -13.54 -29.22 9.50
C LYS A 205 -12.77 -29.98 8.42
N GLY A 206 -11.61 -30.57 8.74
CA GLY A 206 -10.72 -31.19 7.76
C GLY A 206 -10.02 -30.22 6.79
N VAL A 207 -10.28 -28.91 6.93
CA VAL A 207 -9.71 -27.83 6.12
C VAL A 207 -9.56 -26.59 7.00
N VAL A 208 -8.46 -25.87 6.82
CA VAL A 208 -8.15 -24.63 7.54
C VAL A 208 -8.26 -23.43 6.60
N GLU A 209 -8.91 -22.35 7.03
CA GLU A 209 -8.88 -21.05 6.39
C GLU A 209 -8.03 -20.08 7.24
N VAL A 210 -6.79 -19.83 6.81
CA VAL A 210 -5.77 -19.21 7.66
C VAL A 210 -5.95 -17.71 7.90
N ARG A 211 -6.66 -16.99 7.01
CA ARG A 211 -6.75 -15.52 7.04
C ARG A 211 -7.24 -14.99 8.39
N GLY A 212 -8.35 -15.51 8.89
CA GLY A 212 -8.92 -15.08 10.16
C GLY A 212 -7.96 -15.27 11.33
N THR A 213 -7.29 -16.43 11.38
CA THR A 213 -6.31 -16.76 12.43
C THR A 213 -5.10 -15.83 12.37
N PHE A 214 -4.57 -15.53 11.17
CA PHE A 214 -3.43 -14.63 11.03
C PHE A 214 -3.78 -13.17 11.34
N GLN A 215 -4.95 -12.70 10.93
CA GLN A 215 -5.42 -11.35 11.25
C GLN A 215 -5.61 -11.17 12.75
N GLU A 216 -6.21 -12.13 13.43
CA GLU A 216 -6.41 -12.06 14.87
C GLU A 216 -5.09 -12.19 15.63
N GLY A 217 -4.18 -13.06 15.20
CA GLY A 217 -2.82 -13.14 15.76
C GLY A 217 -2.06 -11.83 15.61
N SER A 218 -2.08 -11.23 14.41
CA SER A 218 -1.43 -9.95 14.15
C SER A 218 -2.03 -8.80 14.98
N LEU A 219 -3.36 -8.72 15.06
CA LEU A 219 -4.05 -7.75 15.92
C LEU A 219 -3.66 -7.92 17.39
N SER A 220 -3.64 -9.16 17.88
CA SER A 220 -3.25 -9.45 19.26
C SER A 220 -1.82 -9.02 19.56
N ASN A 221 -0.89 -9.37 18.66
CA ASN A 221 0.52 -9.02 18.80
C ASN A 221 0.72 -7.49 18.88
N ILE A 222 0.05 -6.74 18.02
CA ILE A 222 0.19 -5.27 18.05
C ILE A 222 -0.51 -4.64 19.26
N LEU A 223 -1.70 -5.10 19.64
CA LEU A 223 -2.42 -4.59 20.79
C LEU A 223 -1.63 -4.81 22.09
N TYR A 224 -1.07 -6.00 22.29
CA TYR A 224 -0.22 -6.29 23.44
C TYR A 224 1.08 -5.47 23.41
N SER A 225 1.68 -5.28 22.25
CA SER A 225 2.91 -4.47 22.11
C SER A 225 2.65 -2.99 22.42
N VAL A 226 1.47 -2.48 22.08
CA VAL A 226 1.09 -1.07 22.25
C VAL A 226 0.52 -0.80 23.63
N PHE A 227 -0.40 -1.64 24.11
CA PHE A 227 -1.20 -1.39 25.31
C PHE A 227 -0.94 -2.38 26.45
N GLY A 228 -0.11 -3.42 26.25
CA GLY A 228 0.12 -4.44 27.27
C GLY A 228 -1.02 -5.45 27.41
N THR A 229 -1.01 -6.18 28.52
CA THR A 229 -1.91 -7.32 28.76
C THR A 229 -3.27 -6.97 29.33
N CYS A 230 -3.48 -5.74 29.78
CA CYS A 230 -4.68 -5.29 30.49
C CYS A 230 -5.92 -5.04 29.60
N LEU A 231 -5.87 -5.32 28.32
CA LEU A 231 -6.93 -4.99 27.34
C LEU A 231 -8.02 -6.06 27.20
N THR A 232 -8.42 -6.76 28.23
CA THR A 232 -9.39 -7.88 28.09
C THR A 232 -10.75 -7.44 27.54
N SER A 233 -11.30 -6.30 27.99
CA SER A 233 -12.62 -5.82 27.56
C SER A 233 -12.60 -4.93 26.31
N GLN A 234 -11.51 -4.24 26.02
CA GLN A 234 -11.42 -3.31 24.87
C GLN A 234 -10.83 -3.94 23.60
N ARG A 235 -10.28 -5.17 23.68
CA ARG A 235 -9.61 -5.83 22.55
C ARG A 235 -10.52 -6.01 21.34
N GLU A 236 -11.69 -6.56 21.55
CA GLU A 236 -12.69 -6.78 20.50
C GLU A 236 -13.16 -5.45 19.91
N GLN A 237 -13.43 -4.46 20.75
CA GLN A 237 -13.85 -3.13 20.34
C GLN A 237 -12.78 -2.42 19.49
N LEU A 238 -11.49 -2.53 19.87
CA LEU A 238 -10.38 -2.00 19.06
C LEU A 238 -10.25 -2.72 17.73
N GLY A 239 -10.44 -4.04 17.72
CA GLY A 239 -10.46 -4.85 16.50
C GLY A 239 -11.56 -4.42 15.52
N ASP A 240 -12.79 -4.18 16.01
CA ASP A 240 -13.89 -3.67 15.20
C ASP A 240 -13.59 -2.30 14.61
N MET A 241 -13.05 -1.41 15.43
CA MET A 241 -12.65 -0.07 14.96
C MET A 241 -11.54 -0.13 13.90
N VAL A 242 -10.59 -1.05 14.02
CA VAL A 242 -9.56 -1.27 13.00
C VAL A 242 -10.20 -1.75 11.71
N ARG A 243 -11.08 -2.76 11.75
CA ARG A 243 -11.79 -3.27 10.56
C ARG A 243 -12.63 -2.18 9.88
N GLU A 244 -13.38 -1.40 10.65
CA GLU A 244 -14.18 -0.29 10.12
C GLU A 244 -13.28 0.79 9.50
N GLY A 245 -12.15 1.11 10.12
CA GLY A 245 -11.19 2.08 9.60
C GLY A 245 -10.55 1.65 8.27
N TYR A 246 -10.22 0.36 8.13
CA TYR A 246 -9.73 -0.19 6.85
C TYR A 246 -10.78 -0.09 5.74
N ASP A 247 -12.04 -0.43 6.05
CA ASP A 247 -13.14 -0.28 5.10
C ASP A 247 -13.28 1.18 4.65
N LEU A 248 -13.28 2.13 5.58
CA LEU A 248 -13.45 3.56 5.29
C LEU A 248 -12.28 4.16 4.47
N ILE A 249 -11.02 3.84 4.82
CA ILE A 249 -9.85 4.35 4.08
C ILE A 249 -9.78 3.76 2.65
N SER A 250 -10.26 2.54 2.47
CA SER A 250 -10.26 1.86 1.18
C SER A 250 -11.34 2.37 0.24
N LYS A 251 -12.40 3.01 0.76
CA LYS A 251 -13.49 3.54 -0.05
C LYS A 251 -13.08 4.74 -0.87
N PHE A 252 -13.66 4.82 -2.06
CA PHE A 252 -13.52 5.99 -2.90
C PHE A 252 -14.20 7.19 -2.25
N ASN A 253 -13.48 8.30 -2.16
CA ASN A 253 -14.00 9.57 -1.67
C ASN A 253 -13.74 10.66 -2.72
N TRP A 254 -14.78 11.35 -3.13
CA TRP A 254 -14.72 12.43 -4.12
C TRP A 254 -13.81 13.58 -3.68
N GLU A 255 -13.81 13.93 -2.40
CA GLU A 255 -12.99 15.00 -1.82
C GLU A 255 -11.48 14.75 -2.02
N ASP A 256 -11.06 13.49 -2.10
CA ASP A 256 -9.64 13.13 -2.30
C ASP A 256 -9.14 13.47 -3.73
N HIS A 257 -10.05 13.65 -4.68
CA HIS A 257 -9.74 13.78 -6.10
C HIS A 257 -10.29 15.07 -6.73
N PHE A 258 -11.24 15.72 -6.08
CA PHE A 258 -11.87 16.93 -6.59
C PHE A 258 -12.05 17.94 -5.45
N PRO A 259 -12.01 19.26 -5.73
CA PRO A 259 -12.21 20.32 -4.72
C PRO A 259 -13.69 20.47 -4.34
N LEU A 260 -14.37 19.36 -4.04
CA LEU A 260 -15.81 19.28 -3.73
C LEU A 260 -16.01 18.86 -2.27
N THR A 261 -15.47 19.68 -1.34
CA THR A 261 -15.41 19.34 0.10
C THR A 261 -16.77 19.27 0.80
N PHE A 262 -17.81 19.79 0.17
CA PHE A 262 -19.19 19.81 0.73
C PHE A 262 -20.03 18.58 0.36
N LEU A 263 -19.55 17.73 -0.57
CA LEU A 263 -20.30 16.58 -1.05
C LEU A 263 -19.81 15.28 -0.40
N ASP A 264 -20.63 14.67 0.45
CA ASP A 264 -20.41 13.36 1.07
C ASP A 264 -21.45 12.35 0.55
N PHE A 265 -21.42 12.09 -0.77
CA PHE A 265 -22.41 11.24 -1.44
C PHE A 265 -22.54 9.82 -0.87
N HIS A 266 -21.48 9.30 -0.25
CA HIS A 266 -21.45 7.93 0.27
C HIS A 266 -21.41 7.87 1.80
N GLY A 267 -21.54 9.00 2.49
CA GLY A 267 -21.48 9.08 3.94
C GLY A 267 -20.11 8.68 4.54
N VAL A 268 -19.06 8.61 3.72
CA VAL A 268 -17.72 8.18 4.16
C VAL A 268 -17.16 9.16 5.19
N LYS A 269 -17.27 10.45 4.94
CA LYS A 269 -16.78 11.50 5.82
C LYS A 269 -17.49 11.48 7.17
N SER A 270 -18.82 11.38 7.16
CA SER A 270 -19.64 11.26 8.39
C SER A 270 -19.27 10.04 9.22
N ARG A 271 -19.06 8.88 8.56
CA ARG A 271 -18.63 7.65 9.24
C ARG A 271 -17.21 7.79 9.79
N CYS A 272 -16.28 8.43 9.07
CA CYS A 272 -14.93 8.72 9.57
C CYS A 272 -14.96 9.59 10.83
N TYR A 273 -15.81 10.62 10.89
CA TYR A 273 -15.98 11.43 12.10
C TYR A 273 -16.48 10.61 13.29
N LYS A 274 -17.49 9.77 13.10
CA LYS A 274 -18.04 8.90 14.16
C LYS A 274 -16.99 7.93 14.67
N LEU A 275 -16.24 7.29 13.76
CA LEU A 275 -15.18 6.36 14.13
C LEU A 275 -14.04 7.08 14.86
N ALA A 276 -13.58 8.24 14.37
CA ALA A 276 -12.54 9.03 15.01
C ALA A 276 -12.94 9.45 16.45
N ALA A 277 -14.19 9.87 16.65
CA ALA A 277 -14.71 10.18 17.98
C ALA A 277 -14.74 8.96 18.90
N LYS A 278 -15.11 7.77 18.37
CA LYS A 278 -15.11 6.51 19.12
C LYS A 278 -13.68 6.11 19.49
N VAL A 279 -12.73 6.18 18.55
CA VAL A 279 -11.30 5.93 18.78
C VAL A 279 -10.75 6.84 19.87
N ASN A 280 -10.98 8.15 19.74
CA ASN A 280 -10.51 9.12 20.72
C ASN A 280 -11.02 8.79 22.13
N ARG A 281 -12.31 8.48 22.28
CA ARG A 281 -12.91 8.10 23.56
C ARG A 281 -12.26 6.85 24.16
N VAL A 282 -12.19 5.76 23.37
CA VAL A 282 -11.70 4.47 23.86
C VAL A 282 -10.22 4.53 24.19
N VAL A 283 -9.39 5.10 23.30
CA VAL A 283 -7.95 5.20 23.54
C VAL A 283 -7.64 6.13 24.70
N SER A 284 -8.36 7.27 24.83
CA SER A 284 -8.20 8.16 25.99
C SER A 284 -8.57 7.47 27.32
N GLN A 285 -9.63 6.66 27.36
CA GLN A 285 -9.97 5.86 28.55
C GLN A 285 -8.88 4.86 28.91
N ILE A 286 -8.28 4.18 27.90
CA ILE A 286 -7.17 3.25 28.14
C ILE A 286 -5.97 4.00 28.72
N VAL A 287 -5.62 5.16 28.17
CA VAL A 287 -4.52 6.01 28.64
C VAL A 287 -4.76 6.45 30.10
N GLU A 288 -5.97 6.90 30.40
CA GLU A 288 -6.34 7.37 31.75
C GLU A 288 -6.26 6.24 32.77
N ASN A 289 -6.82 5.07 32.47
CA ASN A 289 -6.82 3.90 33.35
C ASN A 289 -5.41 3.34 33.61
N ARG A 290 -4.43 3.71 32.73
CA ARG A 290 -3.04 3.24 32.84
C ARG A 290 -2.13 4.17 33.64
N LYS A 291 -2.58 5.35 34.07
CA LYS A 291 -1.78 6.26 34.88
C LYS A 291 -1.42 5.56 36.22
N GLY A 292 -0.14 5.32 36.43
CA GLY A 292 0.40 4.66 37.62
C GLY A 292 0.78 3.19 37.49
N ALA A 293 0.32 2.47 36.44
CA ALA A 293 0.73 1.08 36.17
C ALA A 293 1.88 1.03 35.16
N ARG A 294 2.90 0.21 35.44
CA ARG A 294 4.05 0.03 34.52
C ARG A 294 4.05 -1.39 33.94
N GLU A 295 3.98 -1.49 32.62
CA GLU A 295 4.17 -2.73 31.88
C GLU A 295 5.25 -2.56 30.81
N ASN A 296 5.67 -3.65 30.20
CA ASN A 296 6.62 -3.61 29.09
C ASN A 296 5.91 -3.38 27.76
N ASP A 297 5.21 -2.24 27.60
CA ASP A 297 4.46 -1.85 26.42
C ASP A 297 4.80 -0.42 25.97
N PHE A 298 4.27 -0.02 24.82
CA PHE A 298 4.55 1.29 24.23
C PHE A 298 3.83 2.42 25.00
N LEU A 299 2.62 2.19 25.48
CA LEU A 299 1.86 3.18 26.27
C LEU A 299 2.61 3.52 27.56
N SER A 300 3.11 2.51 28.30
CA SER A 300 3.90 2.73 29.51
C SER A 300 5.17 3.52 29.22
N ALA A 301 5.81 3.27 28.09
CA ALA A 301 6.96 4.06 27.64
C ALA A 301 6.58 5.53 27.37
N LEU A 302 5.46 5.79 26.70
CA LEU A 302 4.97 7.16 26.43
C LEU A 302 4.63 7.92 27.71
N LEU A 303 3.99 7.26 28.68
CA LEU A 303 3.64 7.85 29.98
C LEU A 303 4.88 8.15 30.85
N SER A 304 5.98 7.44 30.62
CA SER A 304 7.24 7.57 31.35
C SER A 304 8.21 8.58 30.72
N LEU A 305 7.84 9.23 29.61
CA LEU A 305 8.70 10.22 28.95
C LEU A 305 8.99 11.41 29.88
N PRO A 306 10.23 11.97 29.86
CA PRO A 306 10.56 13.21 30.53
C PRO A 306 9.62 14.35 30.14
N LYS A 307 9.45 15.33 31.01
CA LYS A 307 8.49 16.42 30.82
C LYS A 307 8.70 17.16 29.49
N GLU A 308 9.94 17.31 29.07
CA GLU A 308 10.36 18.00 27.83
C GLU A 308 10.03 17.20 26.56
N GLU A 309 9.97 15.87 26.66
CA GLU A 309 9.66 14.96 25.53
C GLU A 309 8.21 14.48 25.55
N ARG A 310 7.42 14.84 26.56
CA ARG A 310 6.05 14.36 26.75
C ARG A 310 5.14 14.81 25.61
N LEU A 311 4.36 13.88 25.07
CA LEU A 311 3.33 14.16 24.09
C LEU A 311 2.08 14.74 24.76
N ARG A 312 1.33 15.57 24.02
CA ARG A 312 -0.02 15.96 24.44
C ARG A 312 -0.94 14.74 24.35
N ASP A 313 -2.03 14.73 25.10
CA ASP A 313 -2.97 13.60 25.11
C ASP A 313 -3.52 13.29 23.71
N SER A 314 -3.85 14.33 22.92
CA SER A 314 -4.29 14.15 21.52
C SER A 314 -3.21 13.51 20.62
N ASP A 315 -1.94 13.84 20.83
CA ASP A 315 -0.82 13.27 20.07
C ASP A 315 -0.56 11.82 20.50
N MET A 316 -0.76 11.53 21.80
CA MET A 316 -0.66 10.19 22.34
C MET A 316 -1.75 9.27 21.77
N VAL A 317 -3.00 9.74 21.72
CA VAL A 317 -4.10 9.01 21.07
C VAL A 317 -3.78 8.73 19.61
N ALA A 318 -3.30 9.74 18.87
CA ALA A 318 -3.00 9.61 17.45
C ALA A 318 -1.90 8.57 17.19
N ILE A 319 -0.81 8.57 17.96
CA ILE A 319 0.30 7.62 17.74
C ILE A 319 -0.09 6.19 18.17
N LEU A 320 -0.79 6.03 19.30
CA LEU A 320 -1.25 4.71 19.77
C LEU A 320 -2.24 4.08 18.77
N TRP A 321 -3.17 4.88 18.27
CA TRP A 321 -4.11 4.43 17.25
C TRP A 321 -3.41 4.08 15.94
N GLU A 322 -2.48 4.92 15.48
CA GLU A 322 -1.73 4.63 14.24
C GLU A 322 -0.93 3.32 14.35
N MET A 323 -0.24 3.09 15.49
CA MET A 323 0.51 1.85 15.70
C MET A 323 -0.42 0.63 15.63
N THR A 324 -1.57 0.71 16.27
CA THR A 324 -2.58 -0.36 16.25
C THR A 324 -3.12 -0.57 14.84
N PHE A 325 -3.60 0.50 14.21
CA PHE A 325 -4.22 0.45 12.90
C PHE A 325 -3.26 -0.09 11.83
N ARG A 326 -2.04 0.45 11.74
CA ARG A 326 -1.11 0.09 10.66
C ARG A 326 -0.29 -1.16 10.93
N GLY A 327 -0.24 -1.62 12.18
CA GLY A 327 0.51 -2.82 12.56
C GLY A 327 -0.27 -4.12 12.41
N THR A 328 -1.58 -4.07 12.14
CA THR A 328 -2.45 -5.25 12.17
C THR A 328 -2.39 -6.07 10.87
N ASP A 329 -2.65 -5.47 9.71
CA ASP A 329 -2.94 -6.23 8.48
C ASP A 329 -1.70 -6.73 7.74
N THR A 330 -0.63 -5.93 7.67
CA THR A 330 0.48 -6.20 6.76
C THR A 330 1.23 -7.49 7.08
N VAL A 331 1.36 -7.84 8.37
CA VAL A 331 1.99 -9.09 8.83
C VAL A 331 1.12 -10.29 8.48
N ALA A 332 -0.19 -10.19 8.72
CA ALA A 332 -1.14 -11.25 8.42
C ALA A 332 -1.21 -11.55 6.91
N ILE A 333 -1.29 -10.50 6.09
CA ILE A 333 -1.32 -10.60 4.63
C ILE A 333 -0.03 -11.22 4.09
N LEU A 334 1.14 -10.77 4.57
CA LEU A 334 2.41 -11.33 4.15
C LEU A 334 2.51 -12.80 4.53
N LEU A 335 2.09 -13.17 5.73
CA LEU A 335 2.11 -14.56 6.19
C LEU A 335 1.17 -15.43 5.35
N GLU A 336 -0.02 -14.95 5.01
CA GLU A 336 -0.96 -15.67 4.13
C GLU A 336 -0.36 -15.92 2.74
N TRP A 337 0.28 -14.91 2.12
CA TRP A 337 0.98 -15.09 0.85
C TRP A 337 2.13 -16.09 0.93
N ILE A 338 2.91 -16.06 2.03
CA ILE A 338 3.97 -17.03 2.24
C ILE A 338 3.39 -18.44 2.33
N MET A 339 2.35 -18.64 3.13
CA MET A 339 1.73 -19.96 3.30
C MET A 339 1.09 -20.46 2.01
N ALA A 340 0.49 -19.60 1.20
CA ALA A 340 -0.01 -19.96 -0.12
C ALA A 340 1.12 -20.50 -1.03
N ARG A 341 2.29 -19.84 -1.01
CA ARG A 341 3.46 -20.32 -1.74
C ARG A 341 4.02 -21.63 -1.16
N MET A 342 4.00 -21.81 0.15
CA MET A 342 4.44 -23.07 0.80
C MET A 342 3.51 -24.24 0.44
N VAL A 343 2.21 -24.02 0.38
CA VAL A 343 1.23 -25.04 -0.04
C VAL A 343 1.43 -25.43 -1.51
N LEU A 344 1.75 -24.47 -2.38
CA LEU A 344 1.96 -24.72 -3.81
C LEU A 344 3.32 -25.36 -4.13
N HIS A 345 4.36 -25.07 -3.33
CA HIS A 345 5.75 -25.49 -3.59
C HIS A 345 6.24 -26.38 -2.46
N GLN A 346 5.81 -27.66 -2.49
CA GLN A 346 6.12 -28.63 -1.46
C GLN A 346 7.62 -28.92 -1.31
N ASP A 347 8.38 -28.85 -2.40
CA ASP A 347 9.83 -28.98 -2.43
C ASP A 347 10.54 -27.83 -1.68
N ILE A 348 10.06 -26.59 -1.84
CA ILE A 348 10.57 -25.41 -1.14
C ILE A 348 10.18 -25.46 0.34
N GLN A 349 8.95 -25.88 0.64
CA GLN A 349 8.49 -26.08 2.01
C GLN A 349 9.37 -27.12 2.72
N GLU A 350 9.66 -28.25 2.06
CA GLU A 350 10.51 -29.32 2.60
C GLU A 350 11.93 -28.82 2.91
N LYS A 351 12.57 -28.10 1.98
CA LYS A 351 13.89 -27.50 2.22
C LYS A 351 13.89 -26.57 3.43
N ALA A 352 12.86 -25.73 3.57
CA ALA A 352 12.73 -24.83 4.73
C ALA A 352 12.59 -25.61 6.04
N ARG A 353 11.83 -26.71 6.04
CA ARG A 353 11.68 -27.57 7.22
C ARG A 353 13.00 -28.28 7.58
N GLN A 354 13.72 -28.79 6.58
CA GLN A 354 15.03 -29.41 6.79
C GLN A 354 16.04 -28.43 7.38
N GLU A 355 16.05 -27.17 6.92
CA GLU A 355 16.87 -26.13 7.51
C GLU A 355 16.52 -25.91 8.99
N ILE A 356 15.22 -25.79 9.30
CA ILE A 356 14.74 -25.61 10.67
C ILE A 356 15.14 -26.81 11.54
N ASP A 357 14.88 -28.03 11.10
CA ASP A 357 15.19 -29.25 11.83
C ASP A 357 16.72 -29.43 12.07
N THR A 358 17.53 -29.04 11.10
CA THR A 358 19.00 -29.07 11.22
C THR A 358 19.51 -28.06 12.26
N CYS A 359 18.91 -26.86 12.29
CA CYS A 359 19.36 -25.77 13.18
C CYS A 359 18.87 -25.94 14.63
N ILE A 360 17.68 -26.50 14.82
CA ILE A 360 16.95 -26.46 16.09
C ILE A 360 16.69 -27.87 16.64
N GLY A 361 16.68 -28.84 15.76
CA GLY A 361 16.24 -30.21 16.05
C GLY A 361 14.71 -30.34 16.02
N GLN A 362 14.27 -31.58 15.78
CA GLN A 362 12.85 -31.89 15.62
C GLN A 362 12.01 -31.53 16.86
N TYR A 363 12.58 -31.60 18.06
CA TYR A 363 11.89 -31.34 19.33
C TYR A 363 12.28 -30.02 19.99
N GLY A 364 13.09 -29.21 19.33
CA GLY A 364 13.50 -27.90 19.84
C GLY A 364 12.38 -26.84 19.76
N HIS A 365 12.61 -25.67 20.32
CA HIS A 365 11.69 -24.55 20.25
C HIS A 365 12.34 -23.40 19.49
N VAL A 366 11.74 -23.00 18.37
CA VAL A 366 12.22 -21.88 17.57
C VAL A 366 12.14 -20.58 18.35
N ARG A 367 13.25 -19.81 18.37
CA ARG A 367 13.39 -18.50 19.02
C ARG A 367 13.94 -17.46 18.03
N ASP A 368 13.84 -16.17 18.41
CA ASP A 368 14.42 -15.07 17.62
C ASP A 368 15.92 -15.27 17.36
N SER A 369 16.65 -15.84 18.33
CA SER A 369 18.09 -16.12 18.21
C SER A 369 18.46 -17.16 17.14
N ASP A 370 17.50 -17.94 16.69
CA ASP A 370 17.71 -18.97 15.66
C ASP A 370 17.50 -18.42 14.26
N ILE A 371 16.67 -17.38 14.12
CA ILE A 371 16.32 -16.78 12.83
C ILE A 371 17.53 -16.38 11.97
N PRO A 372 18.63 -15.81 12.53
CA PRO A 372 19.82 -15.49 11.75
C PRO A 372 20.48 -16.69 11.08
N LYS A 373 20.25 -17.93 11.56
CA LYS A 373 20.79 -19.17 11.01
C LYS A 373 19.91 -19.75 9.90
N LEU A 374 18.65 -19.32 9.80
CA LEU A 374 17.65 -19.83 8.85
C LEU A 374 17.69 -19.00 7.54
N HIS A 375 18.74 -19.18 6.75
CA HIS A 375 19.00 -18.40 5.55
C HIS A 375 17.98 -18.65 4.44
N TYR A 376 17.57 -19.93 4.27
CA TYR A 376 16.58 -20.29 3.26
C TYR A 376 15.19 -19.77 3.61
N LEU A 377 14.82 -19.83 4.88
CA LEU A 377 13.57 -19.24 5.38
C LEU A 377 13.53 -17.71 5.14
N GLN A 378 14.65 -17.01 5.40
CA GLN A 378 14.74 -15.58 5.12
C GLN A 378 14.65 -15.29 3.61
N ALA A 379 15.24 -16.15 2.77
CA ALA A 379 15.16 -16.04 1.32
C ALA A 379 13.70 -16.23 0.82
N ILE A 380 12.92 -17.15 1.42
CA ILE A 380 11.49 -17.30 1.13
C ILE A 380 10.73 -16.00 1.44
N VAL A 381 10.94 -15.39 2.59
CA VAL A 381 10.28 -14.13 2.96
C VAL A 381 10.64 -13.01 1.98
N LYS A 382 11.92 -12.88 1.59
CA LYS A 382 12.35 -11.89 0.58
C LYS A 382 11.67 -12.13 -0.77
N GLU A 383 11.58 -13.38 -1.22
CA GLU A 383 10.97 -13.72 -2.51
C GLU A 383 9.46 -13.48 -2.53
N VAL A 384 8.77 -13.75 -1.42
CA VAL A 384 7.35 -13.41 -1.31
C VAL A 384 7.13 -11.91 -1.27
N LEU A 385 7.96 -11.14 -0.54
CA LEU A 385 7.92 -9.67 -0.56
C LEU A 385 8.19 -9.09 -1.96
N ARG A 386 8.98 -9.78 -2.79
CA ARG A 386 9.21 -9.39 -4.18
C ARG A 386 7.99 -9.65 -5.06
N LEU A 387 7.40 -10.85 -4.97
CA LEU A 387 6.25 -11.25 -5.81
C LEU A 387 4.94 -10.61 -5.34
N HIS A 388 4.74 -10.50 -4.04
CA HIS A 388 3.50 -10.03 -3.41
C HIS A 388 3.78 -8.94 -2.38
N PRO A 389 4.36 -7.78 -2.78
CA PRO A 389 4.62 -6.71 -1.84
C PRO A 389 3.29 -6.21 -1.25
N PRO A 390 3.09 -6.20 0.08
CA PRO A 390 1.85 -5.70 0.69
C PRO A 390 1.50 -4.26 0.28
N GLY A 391 2.51 -3.45 -0.01
CA GLY A 391 2.35 -2.09 -0.55
C GLY A 391 2.85 -1.96 -1.98
N PRO A 392 2.15 -2.48 -3.01
CA PRO A 392 2.67 -2.54 -4.39
C PRO A 392 2.90 -1.17 -5.01
N LEU A 393 2.13 -0.15 -4.61
CA LEU A 393 2.31 1.25 -4.98
C LEU A 393 2.99 2.05 -3.86
N LEU A 394 3.69 1.37 -2.93
CA LEU A 394 4.20 1.93 -1.68
C LEU A 394 3.14 2.79 -0.98
N SER A 395 2.05 2.16 -0.61
CA SER A 395 0.71 2.55 -0.13
C SER A 395 0.46 4.01 0.27
N TRP A 396 1.49 4.75 0.66
CA TRP A 396 1.42 6.15 1.05
C TRP A 396 2.32 6.97 0.14
N ALA A 397 1.73 7.56 -0.88
CA ALA A 397 2.40 8.42 -1.85
C ALA A 397 3.23 9.53 -1.18
N ARG A 398 4.13 10.12 -1.92
CA ARG A 398 4.91 11.30 -1.52
C ARG A 398 4.26 12.57 -2.08
N LEU A 399 4.54 13.71 -1.46
CA LEU A 399 4.11 15.01 -1.93
C LEU A 399 5.33 15.88 -2.22
N ALA A 400 5.40 16.46 -3.40
CA ALA A 400 6.41 17.45 -3.74
C ALA A 400 6.14 18.74 -2.96
N VAL A 401 7.06 19.14 -2.09
CA VAL A 401 6.91 20.33 -1.23
C VAL A 401 7.37 21.61 -1.89
N HIS A 402 8.13 21.51 -2.98
CA HIS A 402 8.55 22.59 -3.87
C HIS A 402 8.76 22.03 -5.28
N ASP A 403 8.95 22.89 -6.25
CA ASP A 403 9.30 22.52 -7.62
C ASP A 403 10.60 21.73 -7.65
N VAL A 404 10.65 20.67 -8.46
CA VAL A 404 11.79 19.76 -8.51
C VAL A 404 11.92 19.13 -9.90
N TYR A 405 13.14 18.71 -10.24
CA TYR A 405 13.39 17.87 -11.41
C TYR A 405 13.59 16.42 -10.97
N VAL A 406 12.89 15.50 -11.62
CA VAL A 406 13.03 14.05 -11.48
C VAL A 406 13.38 13.50 -12.85
N ASP A 407 14.49 12.79 -12.98
CA ASP A 407 14.98 12.30 -14.29
C ASP A 407 15.03 13.42 -15.36
N LYS A 408 15.45 14.63 -14.98
CA LYS A 408 15.49 15.86 -15.80
C LYS A 408 14.12 16.39 -16.23
N LEU A 409 13.02 15.82 -15.75
CA LEU A 409 11.65 16.24 -16.04
C LEU A 409 11.14 17.15 -14.90
N PHE A 410 10.54 18.27 -15.26
CA PHE A 410 10.01 19.22 -14.28
C PHE A 410 8.76 18.66 -13.59
N VAL A 411 8.77 18.69 -12.26
CA VAL A 411 7.66 18.27 -11.39
C VAL A 411 7.32 19.43 -10.45
N PRO A 412 6.14 20.02 -10.60
CA PRO A 412 5.74 21.17 -9.79
C PRO A 412 5.41 20.79 -8.34
N ALA A 413 5.54 21.76 -7.45
CA ALA A 413 5.08 21.65 -6.06
C ALA A 413 3.60 21.21 -6.00
N GLY A 414 3.25 20.46 -4.96
CA GLY A 414 1.90 19.90 -4.81
C GLY A 414 1.63 18.62 -5.62
N THR A 415 2.57 18.21 -6.49
CA THR A 415 2.45 16.94 -7.21
C THR A 415 2.57 15.75 -6.27
N THR A 416 1.64 14.82 -6.38
CA THR A 416 1.72 13.51 -5.72
C THR A 416 2.66 12.59 -6.47
N ALA A 417 3.57 11.92 -5.78
CA ALA A 417 4.51 10.97 -6.36
C ALA A 417 4.28 9.57 -5.79
N MET A 418 4.13 8.58 -6.67
CA MET A 418 3.99 7.17 -6.34
C MET A 418 5.17 6.37 -6.89
N VAL A 419 5.54 5.30 -6.19
CA VAL A 419 6.49 4.30 -6.70
C VAL A 419 5.76 2.98 -6.85
N ASN A 420 5.71 2.46 -8.06
CA ASN A 420 5.15 1.15 -8.35
C ASN A 420 6.21 0.07 -8.09
N MET A 421 6.35 -0.33 -6.83
CA MET A 421 7.30 -1.34 -6.40
C MET A 421 7.02 -2.69 -7.06
N TRP A 422 5.73 -3.03 -7.25
CA TRP A 422 5.35 -4.25 -7.95
C TRP A 422 5.88 -4.28 -9.39
N ALA A 423 5.83 -3.16 -10.10
CA ALA A 423 6.39 -3.07 -11.46
C ALA A 423 7.91 -3.26 -11.45
N ILE A 424 8.62 -2.67 -10.50
CA ILE A 424 10.07 -2.81 -10.35
C ILE A 424 10.43 -4.27 -10.04
N THR A 425 9.70 -4.92 -9.13
CA THR A 425 9.99 -6.31 -8.73
C THR A 425 9.60 -7.36 -9.77
N HIS A 426 8.81 -6.97 -10.78
CA HIS A 426 8.41 -7.84 -11.89
C HIS A 426 9.04 -7.47 -13.23
N ASP A 427 9.98 -6.54 -13.25
CA ASP A 427 10.67 -6.14 -14.49
C ASP A 427 11.76 -7.17 -14.85
N SER A 428 11.65 -7.75 -16.06
CA SER A 428 12.61 -8.73 -16.56
C SER A 428 14.01 -8.17 -16.84
N SER A 429 14.14 -6.85 -16.96
CA SER A 429 15.45 -6.19 -17.08
C SER A 429 16.19 -6.10 -15.73
N ILE A 430 15.48 -6.26 -14.62
CA ILE A 430 16.01 -6.17 -13.25
C ILE A 430 16.10 -7.56 -12.62
N TRP A 431 15.12 -8.42 -12.87
CA TRP A 431 14.99 -9.74 -12.25
C TRP A 431 14.92 -10.85 -13.29
N GLU A 432 15.84 -11.80 -13.23
CA GLU A 432 15.78 -13.00 -14.08
C GLU A 432 14.52 -13.82 -13.74
N LYS A 433 13.72 -14.16 -14.75
CA LYS A 433 12.45 -14.92 -14.60
C LYS A 433 11.58 -14.36 -13.47
N PRO A 434 11.11 -13.09 -13.58
CA PRO A 434 10.50 -12.36 -12.47
C PRO A 434 9.20 -13.00 -11.94
N TRP A 435 8.52 -13.82 -12.73
CA TRP A 435 7.26 -14.48 -12.36
C TRP A 435 7.44 -15.82 -11.64
N VAL A 436 8.66 -16.37 -11.66
CA VAL A 436 8.96 -17.64 -11.02
C VAL A 436 9.29 -17.43 -9.55
N PHE A 437 8.61 -18.17 -8.67
CA PHE A 437 8.93 -18.22 -7.24
C PHE A 437 10.22 -19.00 -7.01
N LYS A 438 11.30 -18.33 -6.69
CA LYS A 438 12.65 -18.87 -6.58
C LYS A 438 13.43 -18.23 -5.42
N PRO A 439 13.28 -18.71 -4.19
CA PRO A 439 14.00 -18.18 -3.02
C PRO A 439 15.53 -18.20 -3.19
N GLU A 440 16.07 -19.17 -3.92
CA GLU A 440 17.50 -19.35 -4.13
C GLU A 440 18.20 -18.13 -4.77
N ARG A 441 17.45 -17.22 -5.39
CA ARG A 441 18.03 -15.96 -5.90
C ARG A 441 18.64 -15.10 -4.79
N PHE A 442 18.03 -15.13 -3.59
CA PHE A 442 18.48 -14.39 -2.43
C PHE A 442 19.58 -15.09 -1.62
N LEU A 443 19.89 -16.35 -1.93
CA LEU A 443 21.09 -17.04 -1.44
C LEU A 443 22.31 -16.71 -2.31
N LYS A 444 22.10 -16.37 -3.59
CA LYS A 444 23.17 -16.03 -4.53
C LYS A 444 23.57 -14.57 -4.44
N GLU A 445 22.60 -13.67 -4.24
CA GLU A 445 22.78 -12.23 -4.15
C GLU A 445 22.02 -11.70 -2.94
N ASP A 446 22.73 -11.05 -2.02
CA ASP A 446 22.11 -10.42 -0.85
C ASP A 446 21.49 -9.06 -1.21
N VAL A 447 20.26 -9.09 -1.71
CA VAL A 447 19.46 -7.89 -1.95
C VAL A 447 18.81 -7.45 -0.65
N SER A 448 19.14 -6.24 -0.20
CA SER A 448 18.58 -5.67 1.03
C SER A 448 17.13 -5.24 0.85
N ILE A 449 16.24 -5.72 1.72
CA ILE A 449 14.84 -5.28 1.81
C ILE A 449 14.63 -4.09 2.75
N MET A 450 15.69 -3.58 3.36
CA MET A 450 15.63 -2.52 4.37
C MET A 450 15.58 -1.10 3.77
N GLY A 451 15.51 -0.98 2.43
CA GLY A 451 15.33 0.29 1.72
C GLY A 451 16.63 0.91 1.19
N SER A 452 17.77 0.23 1.27
CA SER A 452 19.03 0.64 0.63
C SER A 452 19.06 0.25 -0.86
N ASP A 453 18.45 -0.86 -1.24
CA ASP A 453 18.32 -1.35 -2.60
C ASP A 453 16.90 -1.11 -3.13
N LEU A 454 16.75 -0.24 -4.14
CA LEU A 454 15.45 0.11 -4.70
C LEU A 454 14.92 -0.90 -5.70
N ARG A 455 15.69 -1.94 -6.05
CA ARG A 455 15.17 -3.10 -6.79
C ARG A 455 14.13 -3.87 -5.95
N LEU A 456 14.29 -3.83 -4.60
CA LEU A 456 13.39 -4.49 -3.65
C LEU A 456 13.27 -3.66 -2.36
N ALA A 457 12.38 -2.69 -2.32
CA ALA A 457 12.14 -1.85 -1.15
C ALA A 457 10.68 -1.92 -0.68
N PRO A 458 10.19 -3.08 -0.22
CA PRO A 458 8.79 -3.28 0.16
C PRO A 458 8.36 -2.39 1.33
N PHE A 459 9.30 -1.96 2.16
CA PHE A 459 9.08 -1.02 3.27
C PHE A 459 9.31 0.45 2.87
N GLY A 460 9.52 0.73 1.58
CA GLY A 460 9.94 2.03 1.09
C GLY A 460 11.39 2.37 1.44
N SER A 461 11.77 3.63 1.25
CA SER A 461 13.14 4.12 1.49
C SER A 461 13.13 5.56 2.00
N GLY A 462 14.32 6.06 2.38
CA GLY A 462 14.54 7.43 2.82
C GLY A 462 13.87 7.78 4.15
N ARG A 463 13.60 9.06 4.34
CA ARG A 463 13.10 9.60 5.63
C ARG A 463 11.76 9.00 6.06
N ARG A 464 10.89 8.65 5.13
CA ARG A 464 9.56 8.07 5.38
C ARG A 464 9.52 6.54 5.27
N VAL A 465 10.68 5.87 5.35
CA VAL A 465 10.73 4.40 5.40
C VAL A 465 9.88 3.88 6.55
N CYS A 466 9.28 2.70 6.39
CA CYS A 466 8.43 2.08 7.41
C CYS A 466 9.17 1.99 8.76
N PRO A 467 8.64 2.56 9.85
CA PRO A 467 9.29 2.49 11.16
C PRO A 467 9.28 1.07 11.73
N GLY A 468 8.22 0.31 11.46
CA GLY A 468 7.99 -1.03 12.00
C GLY A 468 8.63 -2.18 11.22
N ARG A 469 9.48 -1.90 10.20
CA ARG A 469 10.04 -2.95 9.34
C ARG A 469 10.79 -4.04 10.09
N ALA A 470 11.56 -3.67 11.12
CA ALA A 470 12.32 -4.64 11.92
C ALA A 470 11.40 -5.52 12.78
N LEU A 471 10.40 -4.93 13.44
CA LEU A 471 9.42 -5.67 14.23
C LEU A 471 8.56 -6.59 13.33
N GLY A 472 8.11 -6.07 12.17
CA GLY A 472 7.33 -6.86 11.22
C GLY A 472 8.10 -8.07 10.70
N LEU A 473 9.36 -7.89 10.31
CA LEU A 473 10.21 -9.00 9.86
C LEU A 473 10.51 -10.00 10.96
N ALA A 474 10.85 -9.55 12.18
CA ALA A 474 11.06 -10.44 13.32
C ALA A 474 9.80 -11.28 13.60
N THR A 475 8.62 -10.66 13.53
CA THR A 475 7.35 -11.37 13.72
C THR A 475 7.09 -12.40 12.62
N VAL A 476 7.24 -12.00 11.35
CA VAL A 476 6.99 -12.92 10.21
C VAL A 476 7.96 -14.09 10.21
N HIS A 477 9.26 -13.84 10.40
CA HIS A 477 10.25 -14.92 10.43
C HIS A 477 9.99 -15.92 11.56
N LEU A 478 9.76 -15.43 12.78
CA LEU A 478 9.50 -16.29 13.94
C LEU A 478 8.21 -17.10 13.74
N TRP A 479 7.13 -16.47 13.30
CA TRP A 479 5.86 -17.15 13.09
C TRP A 479 5.91 -18.16 11.95
N LEU A 480 6.53 -17.79 10.82
CA LEU A 480 6.74 -18.72 9.71
C LEU A 480 7.55 -19.97 10.14
N ALA A 481 8.67 -19.74 10.83
CA ALA A 481 9.52 -20.84 11.30
C ALA A 481 8.75 -21.78 12.24
N ARG A 482 7.97 -21.25 13.19
CA ARG A 482 7.18 -22.06 14.12
C ARG A 482 6.03 -22.80 13.41
N LEU A 483 5.33 -22.16 12.47
CA LEU A 483 4.25 -22.80 11.70
C LEU A 483 4.77 -23.94 10.83
N LEU A 484 5.92 -23.77 10.16
CA LEU A 484 6.55 -24.84 9.36
C LEU A 484 7.15 -25.94 10.23
N HIS A 485 7.60 -25.62 11.43
CA HIS A 485 8.12 -26.58 12.39
C HIS A 485 7.02 -27.46 13.00
N GLN A 486 5.79 -26.91 13.19
CA GLN A 486 4.66 -27.63 13.79
C GLN A 486 3.86 -28.44 12.77
N PHE A 487 3.74 -27.96 11.53
CA PHE A 487 2.86 -28.54 10.53
C PHE A 487 3.55 -28.79 9.18
N VAL A 488 3.06 -29.82 8.47
CA VAL A 488 3.16 -29.94 7.02
C VAL A 488 1.90 -29.33 6.43
N TRP A 489 2.06 -28.36 5.54
CA TRP A 489 0.99 -27.63 4.88
C TRP A 489 0.71 -28.21 3.51
N LEU A 490 -0.50 -28.66 3.26
CA LEU A 490 -0.89 -29.38 2.05
C LEU A 490 -2.04 -28.69 1.33
N PRO A 491 -2.12 -28.81 0.00
CA PRO A 491 -3.29 -28.34 -0.74
C PRO A 491 -4.54 -29.15 -0.37
N VAL A 492 -5.71 -28.52 -0.41
CA VAL A 492 -6.98 -29.25 -0.29
C VAL A 492 -7.16 -30.13 -1.53
N PRO A 493 -7.44 -31.43 -1.40
CA PRO A 493 -7.64 -32.32 -2.54
C PRO A 493 -8.70 -31.76 -3.51
N LYS A 494 -8.39 -31.79 -4.82
CA LYS A 494 -9.26 -31.30 -5.90
C LYS A 494 -9.57 -29.79 -5.87
N GLN A 495 -8.90 -29.01 -5.03
CA GLN A 495 -9.02 -27.55 -5.00
C GLN A 495 -7.67 -26.90 -5.31
N SER A 496 -7.60 -26.09 -6.34
CA SER A 496 -6.40 -25.31 -6.65
C SER A 496 -6.27 -24.12 -5.71
N VAL A 497 -5.05 -23.80 -5.29
CA VAL A 497 -4.76 -22.54 -4.61
C VAL A 497 -4.70 -21.43 -5.66
N GLU A 498 -5.63 -20.48 -5.59
CA GLU A 498 -5.68 -19.34 -6.48
C GLU A 498 -4.82 -18.20 -5.92
N LEU A 499 -3.91 -17.68 -6.75
CA LEU A 499 -3.06 -16.54 -6.40
C LEU A 499 -3.59 -15.22 -6.97
N SER A 500 -4.91 -15.11 -7.17
CA SER A 500 -5.55 -13.86 -7.57
C SER A 500 -5.40 -12.80 -6.49
N GLU A 501 -5.15 -11.56 -6.93
CA GLU A 501 -4.79 -10.43 -6.09
C GLU A 501 -5.92 -9.42 -6.01
N CYS A 502 -6.10 -8.83 -4.85
CA CYS A 502 -6.98 -7.69 -4.63
C CYS A 502 -6.22 -6.57 -3.90
N LEU A 503 -6.04 -5.42 -4.55
CA LEU A 503 -5.46 -4.25 -3.91
C LEU A 503 -6.57 -3.44 -3.24
N ARG A 504 -6.58 -3.48 -1.92
CA ARG A 504 -7.33 -2.56 -1.06
C ARG A 504 -6.36 -1.54 -0.45
N LEU A 505 -6.26 -1.49 0.86
CA LEU A 505 -5.18 -0.73 1.51
C LEU A 505 -3.83 -1.44 1.35
N SER A 506 -3.84 -2.76 1.36
CA SER A 506 -2.71 -3.65 1.08
C SER A 506 -3.08 -4.66 -0.03
N LEU A 507 -2.07 -5.27 -0.64
CA LEU A 507 -2.24 -6.31 -1.67
C LEU A 507 -2.48 -7.66 -0.99
N GLU A 508 -3.71 -8.09 -0.95
CA GLU A 508 -4.13 -9.36 -0.36
C GLU A 508 -4.55 -10.39 -1.42
N MET A 509 -4.63 -11.64 -1.05
CA MET A 509 -5.27 -12.66 -1.88
C MET A 509 -6.76 -12.31 -2.02
N GLU A 510 -7.31 -12.42 -3.22
CA GLU A 510 -8.74 -12.15 -3.47
C GLU A 510 -9.62 -13.13 -2.68
N LYS A 511 -9.25 -14.43 -2.70
CA LYS A 511 -9.87 -15.48 -1.90
C LYS A 511 -8.94 -15.89 -0.76
N PRO A 512 -9.46 -16.07 0.47
CA PRO A 512 -8.64 -16.59 1.58
C PRO A 512 -7.99 -17.92 1.25
N LEU A 513 -6.77 -18.12 1.73
CA LEU A 513 -6.08 -19.40 1.59
C LEU A 513 -6.80 -20.49 2.39
N ARG A 514 -7.19 -21.55 1.70
CA ARG A 514 -7.69 -22.80 2.29
C ARG A 514 -6.69 -23.92 2.05
N CYS A 515 -6.35 -24.64 3.10
CA CYS A 515 -5.33 -25.71 3.05
C CYS A 515 -5.63 -26.80 4.08
N GLN A 516 -4.88 -27.88 4.01
CA GLN A 516 -4.83 -28.91 5.06
C GLN A 516 -3.50 -28.81 5.81
N VAL A 517 -3.51 -29.22 7.06
CA VAL A 517 -2.30 -29.34 7.86
C VAL A 517 -2.18 -30.74 8.46
N VAL A 518 -0.98 -31.27 8.47
CA VAL A 518 -0.63 -32.51 9.18
C VAL A 518 0.32 -32.14 10.30
N ARG A 519 -0.04 -32.52 11.51
CA ARG A 519 0.78 -32.27 12.69
C ARG A 519 2.06 -33.08 12.61
N ARG A 520 3.17 -32.47 12.89
CA ARG A 520 4.49 -33.14 12.91
C ARG A 520 4.86 -33.66 14.30
N ARG A 521 4.11 -33.26 15.30
CA ARG A 521 4.34 -33.57 16.72
C ARG A 521 3.05 -33.90 17.42
#